data_5c39f6683f6f96e11621d19b21e37dbd
#
_entry.id   5c39f6683f6f96e11621d19b21e37dbd
#
_cell.length_a   1.000
_cell.length_b   1.000
_cell.length_c   1.000
_cell.angle_alpha   90.00
_cell.angle_beta   90.00
_cell.angle_gamma   90.00
#
_symmetry.space_group_name_H-M   'P 1'
#
loop_
_entity.id
_entity.type
_entity.pdbx_description
1 polymer ?
#
loop_
_entity_poly.entity_id
_entity_poly.type
_entity_poly.pdbx_seq_one_letter_code
_entity_poly.pdbx_strand_id
1 'polypeptide(L)'
;MILINKHQYDKYIRFDNTGQYVAHYKNMTLRSVFQPIFSREKRIVGVEALVRIYTNGHRQIRPDLFFYSDQYNQVDQINVELLSRSIHVRNFANSPFKNIRLFLNLLPSVGQYLVQNESFSCRLSNRINDLNLRRPQIVMEIVEQHSDDNELLREATQTLSNYGFHIAVDDYGSQASNSERVDLISPDIIKFDRTLLKKYMIGDTSPLLDAIKVAQNANAKTVVEGIETEQQFEAMKALNLNMYQGYFLGTPERVMPRVQLACG
;
A
#
# COMPACT_ATOMS: atom_id res chain seq x y z
N MET A 1 -14.94 15.43 -12.75
CA MET A 1 -15.70 15.22 -11.47
C MET A 1 -15.06 14.07 -10.71
N ILE A 2 -14.78 14.25 -9.43
CA ILE A 2 -14.26 13.18 -8.54
C ILE A 2 -15.40 12.23 -8.17
N LEU A 3 -15.12 10.93 -8.17
CA LEU A 3 -16.06 9.89 -7.75
C LEU A 3 -16.24 9.94 -6.23
N ILE A 4 -17.47 10.05 -5.74
CA ILE A 4 -17.73 10.27 -4.31
C ILE A 4 -18.60 9.22 -3.63
N ASN A 5 -19.28 8.34 -4.38
CA ASN A 5 -20.19 7.38 -3.77
C ASN A 5 -20.19 6.00 -4.46
N LYS A 6 -20.74 4.99 -3.76
CA LYS A 6 -20.76 3.60 -4.22
C LYS A 6 -21.40 3.46 -5.62
N HIS A 7 -22.51 4.14 -5.88
CA HIS A 7 -23.20 4.04 -7.17
C HIS A 7 -22.32 4.53 -8.33
N GLN A 8 -21.50 5.58 -8.10
CA GLN A 8 -20.55 6.05 -9.11
C GLN A 8 -19.43 5.04 -9.34
N TYR A 9 -18.83 4.46 -8.26
CA TYR A 9 -17.82 3.41 -8.40
C TYR A 9 -18.34 2.19 -9.14
N ASP A 10 -19.54 1.71 -8.81
CA ASP A 10 -20.11 0.49 -9.37
C ASP A 10 -20.37 0.62 -10.89
N LYS A 11 -20.42 1.84 -11.45
CA LYS A 11 -20.47 2.04 -12.90
C LYS A 11 -19.17 1.64 -13.62
N TYR A 12 -18.04 1.75 -12.94
CA TYR A 12 -16.70 1.50 -13.49
C TYR A 12 -16.17 0.12 -13.14
N ILE A 13 -16.70 -0.54 -12.10
CA ILE A 13 -16.18 -1.82 -11.60
C ILE A 13 -16.99 -2.97 -12.18
N ARG A 14 -16.28 -3.98 -12.68
CA ARG A 14 -16.84 -5.23 -13.22
C ARG A 14 -16.14 -6.42 -12.58
N PHE A 15 -16.84 -7.54 -12.54
CA PHE A 15 -16.26 -8.83 -12.20
C PHE A 15 -15.88 -9.51 -13.52
N ASP A 16 -14.60 -9.84 -13.71
CA ASP A 16 -14.12 -10.40 -14.96
C ASP A 16 -14.16 -11.95 -14.95
N ASN A 17 -13.90 -12.54 -16.12
CA ASN A 17 -13.90 -13.99 -16.29
C ASN A 17 -12.75 -14.72 -15.56
N THR A 18 -11.79 -13.99 -15.00
CA THR A 18 -10.73 -14.54 -14.13
C THR A 18 -11.15 -14.58 -12.65
N GLY A 19 -12.37 -14.16 -12.34
CA GLY A 19 -12.88 -14.13 -10.98
C GLY A 19 -12.39 -12.94 -10.16
N GLN A 20 -11.96 -11.86 -10.80
CA GLN A 20 -11.49 -10.67 -10.14
C GLN A 20 -12.34 -9.43 -10.45
N TYR A 21 -12.40 -8.52 -9.48
CA TYR A 21 -12.90 -7.17 -9.74
C TYR A 21 -11.84 -6.36 -10.49
N VAL A 22 -12.24 -5.77 -11.60
CA VAL A 22 -11.46 -4.84 -12.42
C VAL A 22 -12.23 -3.54 -12.58
N ALA A 23 -11.52 -2.44 -12.77
CA ALA A 23 -12.17 -1.16 -13.04
C ALA A 23 -11.83 -0.68 -14.46
N HIS A 24 -12.85 -0.15 -15.15
CA HIS A 24 -12.70 0.49 -16.46
C HIS A 24 -12.96 1.97 -16.30
N TYR A 25 -11.94 2.80 -16.49
CA TYR A 25 -12.03 4.25 -16.38
C TYR A 25 -11.48 4.92 -17.64
N LYS A 26 -12.35 5.63 -18.39
CA LYS A 26 -12.03 6.14 -19.72
C LYS A 26 -11.52 5.02 -20.63
N ASN A 27 -10.31 5.17 -21.19
CA ASN A 27 -9.64 4.14 -22.01
C ASN A 27 -8.72 3.23 -21.19
N MET A 28 -8.79 3.27 -19.87
CA MET A 28 -7.93 2.50 -18.97
C MET A 28 -8.67 1.33 -18.33
N THR A 29 -7.95 0.22 -18.17
CA THR A 29 -8.35 -0.93 -17.36
C THR A 29 -7.40 -1.06 -16.18
N LEU A 30 -7.96 -1.05 -14.97
CA LEU A 30 -7.24 -1.15 -13.71
C LEU A 30 -7.38 -2.58 -13.17
N ARG A 31 -6.26 -3.19 -12.78
CA ARG A 31 -6.21 -4.53 -12.20
C ARG A 31 -5.41 -4.53 -10.92
N SER A 32 -5.76 -5.43 -10.00
CA SER A 32 -5.01 -5.66 -8.76
C SER A 32 -3.97 -6.75 -8.95
N VAL A 33 -2.78 -6.51 -8.41
CA VAL A 33 -1.82 -7.56 -8.05
C VAL A 33 -1.42 -7.36 -6.59
N PHE A 34 -0.94 -8.43 -5.96
CA PHE A 34 -0.60 -8.42 -4.54
C PHE A 34 0.80 -8.96 -4.36
N GLN A 35 1.66 -8.19 -3.69
CA GLN A 35 3.00 -8.63 -3.33
C GLN A 35 2.99 -9.11 -1.87
N PRO A 36 3.44 -10.35 -1.61
CA PRO A 36 3.43 -10.89 -0.27
C PRO A 36 4.49 -10.25 0.62
N ILE A 37 4.14 -10.05 1.89
CA ILE A 37 5.00 -9.60 2.98
C ILE A 37 5.12 -10.75 3.97
N PHE A 38 6.34 -11.08 4.36
CA PHE A 38 6.67 -12.28 5.12
C PHE A 38 7.12 -11.98 6.54
N SER A 39 6.89 -12.93 7.45
CA SER A 39 7.54 -12.97 8.74
C SER A 39 8.97 -13.51 8.61
N ARG A 40 9.70 -13.51 9.73
CA ARG A 40 11.03 -14.11 9.86
C ARG A 40 11.05 -15.61 9.50
N GLU A 41 9.95 -16.33 9.74
CA GLU A 41 9.78 -17.75 9.44
C GLU A 41 9.25 -18.00 8.02
N LYS A 42 9.33 -17.02 7.14
CA LYS A 42 8.81 -17.08 5.76
C LYS A 42 7.30 -17.42 5.68
N ARG A 43 6.50 -16.98 6.66
CA ARG A 43 5.04 -17.05 6.58
C ARG A 43 4.49 -15.74 6.03
N ILE A 44 3.52 -15.79 5.14
CA ILE A 44 2.85 -14.58 4.63
C ILE A 44 2.02 -13.96 5.77
N VAL A 45 2.34 -12.73 6.16
CA VAL A 45 1.69 -11.96 7.25
C VAL A 45 0.97 -10.73 6.76
N GLY A 46 1.17 -10.36 5.51
CA GLY A 46 0.52 -9.27 4.81
C GLY A 46 0.68 -9.38 3.31
N VAL A 47 -0.06 -8.57 2.59
CA VAL A 47 0.10 -8.36 1.15
C VAL A 47 -0.02 -6.87 0.85
N GLU A 48 0.85 -6.35 0.01
CA GLU A 48 0.72 -5.01 -0.56
C GLU A 48 -0.08 -5.08 -1.86
N ALA A 49 -1.11 -4.25 -1.98
CA ALA A 49 -1.94 -4.17 -3.16
C ALA A 49 -1.40 -3.12 -4.14
N LEU A 50 -1.07 -3.56 -5.34
CA LEU A 50 -0.48 -2.73 -6.38
C LEU A 50 -1.41 -2.67 -7.58
N VAL A 51 -1.64 -1.48 -8.12
CA VAL A 51 -2.42 -1.31 -9.35
C VAL A 51 -1.56 -1.64 -10.57
N ARG A 52 -2.20 -2.24 -11.57
CA ARG A 52 -1.69 -2.34 -12.94
C ARG A 52 -2.66 -1.61 -13.86
N ILE A 53 -2.16 -0.61 -14.56
CA ILE A 53 -2.93 0.27 -15.44
C ILE A 53 -2.64 -0.12 -16.89
N TYR A 54 -3.68 -0.45 -17.66
CA TYR A 54 -3.57 -0.78 -19.06
C TYR A 54 -4.40 0.17 -19.90
N THR A 55 -3.86 0.64 -21.03
CA THR A 55 -4.61 1.42 -22.03
C THR A 55 -4.93 0.56 -23.24
N ASN A 56 -6.10 0.78 -23.84
CA ASN A 56 -6.56 0.03 -25.02
C ASN A 56 -6.42 -1.50 -24.88
N GLY A 57 -6.55 -1.99 -23.63
CA GLY A 57 -6.51 -3.40 -23.28
C GLY A 57 -5.14 -4.05 -23.18
N HIS A 58 -4.06 -3.44 -23.69
CA HIS A 58 -2.78 -4.14 -23.83
C HIS A 58 -1.53 -3.35 -23.38
N ARG A 59 -1.49 -2.03 -23.56
CA ARG A 59 -0.30 -1.24 -23.18
C ARG A 59 -0.34 -0.92 -21.70
N GLN A 60 0.61 -1.45 -20.95
CA GLN A 60 0.77 -1.12 -19.53
C GLN A 60 1.36 0.28 -19.35
N ILE A 61 0.74 1.08 -18.50
CA ILE A 61 1.29 2.33 -17.97
C ILE A 61 1.90 2.01 -16.61
N ARG A 62 3.10 2.50 -16.36
CA ARG A 62 3.73 2.43 -15.04
C ARG A 62 2.96 3.32 -14.07
N PRO A 63 2.57 2.82 -12.88
CA PRO A 63 1.80 3.60 -11.90
C PRO A 63 2.51 4.88 -11.46
N ASP A 64 3.85 4.84 -11.26
CA ASP A 64 4.64 6.02 -10.92
C ASP A 64 4.54 7.12 -12.00
N LEU A 65 4.62 6.76 -13.28
CA LEU A 65 4.42 7.71 -14.38
C LEU A 65 2.98 8.23 -14.48
N PHE A 66 2.01 7.43 -14.06
CA PHE A 66 0.61 7.88 -14.04
C PHE A 66 0.34 8.88 -12.91
N PHE A 67 0.78 8.56 -11.70
CA PHE A 67 0.44 9.33 -10.51
C PHE A 67 1.33 10.54 -10.27
N TYR A 68 2.58 10.56 -10.81
CA TYR A 68 3.59 11.58 -10.49
C TYR A 68 4.00 12.45 -11.68
N SER A 69 3.39 12.27 -12.85
CA SER A 69 3.66 13.13 -14.00
C SER A 69 2.52 14.11 -14.26
N ASP A 70 2.85 15.26 -14.83
CA ASP A 70 1.89 16.27 -15.28
C ASP A 70 1.10 15.86 -16.54
N GLN A 71 1.37 14.65 -17.08
CA GLN A 71 0.66 14.12 -18.26
C GLN A 71 -0.81 13.78 -17.97
N TYR A 72 -1.14 13.52 -16.71
CA TYR A 72 -2.49 13.18 -16.29
C TYR A 72 -3.02 14.23 -15.32
N ASN A 73 -4.26 14.65 -15.51
CA ASN A 73 -4.86 15.64 -14.62
C ASN A 73 -5.17 15.03 -13.24
N GLN A 74 -5.10 15.86 -12.21
CA GLN A 74 -5.29 15.47 -10.82
C GLN A 74 -6.64 14.73 -10.56
N VAL A 75 -7.72 15.12 -11.24
CA VAL A 75 -9.02 14.46 -11.09
C VAL A 75 -8.96 13.01 -11.57
N ASP A 76 -8.23 12.72 -12.66
CA ASP A 76 -8.05 11.37 -13.17
C ASP A 76 -7.17 10.55 -12.23
N GLN A 77 -6.09 11.14 -11.70
CA GLN A 77 -5.21 10.49 -10.72
C GLN A 77 -6.00 10.10 -9.46
N ILE A 78 -6.79 11.01 -8.90
CA ILE A 78 -7.66 10.73 -7.74
C ILE A 78 -8.68 9.63 -8.07
N ASN A 79 -9.37 9.69 -9.20
CA ASN A 79 -10.37 8.68 -9.56
C ASN A 79 -9.75 7.30 -9.77
N VAL A 80 -8.58 7.22 -10.42
CA VAL A 80 -7.87 5.96 -10.62
C VAL A 80 -7.41 5.39 -9.29
N GLU A 81 -6.90 6.19 -8.37
CA GLU A 81 -6.53 5.72 -7.03
C GLU A 81 -7.75 5.19 -6.26
N LEU A 82 -8.84 5.94 -6.23
CA LEU A 82 -10.07 5.54 -5.55
C LEU A 82 -10.66 4.24 -6.12
N LEU A 83 -10.67 4.10 -7.44
CA LEU A 83 -11.10 2.87 -8.12
C LEU A 83 -10.14 1.70 -7.84
N SER A 84 -8.82 1.94 -7.88
CA SER A 84 -7.81 0.95 -7.56
C SER A 84 -7.99 0.42 -6.15
N ARG A 85 -8.13 1.29 -5.16
CA ARG A 85 -8.41 0.90 -3.77
C ARG A 85 -9.70 0.09 -3.64
N SER A 86 -10.76 0.49 -4.37
CA SER A 86 -12.03 -0.23 -4.36
C SER A 86 -11.90 -1.66 -4.90
N ILE A 87 -11.15 -1.89 -6.00
CA ILE A 87 -10.92 -3.24 -6.51
C ILE A 87 -9.94 -4.03 -5.66
N HIS A 88 -8.91 -3.38 -5.07
CA HIS A 88 -7.95 -4.02 -4.18
C HIS A 88 -8.64 -4.66 -2.97
N VAL A 89 -9.46 -3.88 -2.26
CA VAL A 89 -10.18 -4.36 -1.07
C VAL A 89 -11.15 -5.48 -1.42
N ARG A 90 -11.89 -5.39 -2.54
CA ARG A 90 -12.82 -6.43 -3.00
C ARG A 90 -12.09 -7.72 -3.37
N ASN A 91 -10.99 -7.63 -4.13
CA ASN A 91 -10.20 -8.79 -4.52
C ASN A 91 -9.53 -9.44 -3.31
N PHE A 92 -8.99 -8.64 -2.38
CA PHE A 92 -8.43 -9.14 -1.14
C PHE A 92 -9.46 -9.88 -0.29
N ALA A 93 -10.67 -9.34 -0.13
CA ALA A 93 -11.75 -9.98 0.63
C ALA A 93 -12.15 -11.35 0.05
N ASN A 94 -12.03 -11.53 -1.27
CA ASN A 94 -12.31 -12.78 -1.98
C ASN A 94 -11.11 -13.73 -2.08
N SER A 95 -9.93 -13.33 -1.57
CA SER A 95 -8.69 -14.09 -1.69
C SER A 95 -8.42 -15.01 -0.50
N PRO A 96 -7.46 -15.94 -0.60
CA PRO A 96 -6.94 -16.70 0.53
C PRO A 96 -6.32 -15.80 1.62
N PHE A 97 -5.90 -14.60 1.25
CA PHE A 97 -5.21 -13.63 2.12
C PHE A 97 -6.16 -12.81 3.02
N LYS A 98 -7.47 -13.04 2.95
CA LYS A 98 -8.51 -12.28 3.67
C LYS A 98 -8.23 -12.03 5.15
N ASN A 99 -7.48 -12.91 5.83
CA ASN A 99 -7.30 -12.88 7.28
C ASN A 99 -5.96 -12.27 7.73
N ILE A 100 -5.09 -11.87 6.81
CA ILE A 100 -3.81 -11.21 7.10
C ILE A 100 -3.91 -9.69 6.87
N ARG A 101 -2.79 -8.97 6.89
CA ARG A 101 -2.78 -7.52 6.63
C ARG A 101 -2.89 -7.22 5.14
N LEU A 102 -3.63 -6.16 4.82
CA LEU A 102 -3.67 -5.55 3.49
C LEU A 102 -3.05 -4.17 3.56
N PHE A 103 -1.99 -3.95 2.81
CA PHE A 103 -1.31 -2.68 2.66
C PHE A 103 -1.84 -1.96 1.42
N LEU A 104 -2.21 -0.69 1.58
CA LEU A 104 -2.84 0.15 0.55
C LEU A 104 -2.14 1.50 0.48
N ASN A 105 -1.59 1.82 -0.67
CA ASN A 105 -1.01 3.13 -0.93
C ASN A 105 -2.05 4.26 -0.76
N LEU A 106 -1.62 5.38 -0.19
CA LEU A 106 -2.38 6.61 -0.05
C LEU A 106 -1.56 7.76 -0.62
N LEU A 107 -1.99 8.27 -1.77
CA LEU A 107 -1.37 9.44 -2.37
C LEU A 107 -1.70 10.71 -1.57
N PRO A 108 -0.79 11.68 -1.49
CA PRO A 108 -1.01 12.95 -0.78
C PRO A 108 -2.24 13.70 -1.26
N SER A 109 -2.52 13.72 -2.57
CA SER A 109 -3.71 14.34 -3.17
C SER A 109 -5.02 13.73 -2.65
N VAL A 110 -5.03 12.44 -2.35
CA VAL A 110 -6.19 11.78 -1.73
C VAL A 110 -6.20 12.00 -0.22
N GLY A 111 -5.05 12.11 0.43
CA GLY A 111 -4.95 12.54 1.82
C GLY A 111 -5.62 13.89 2.06
N GLN A 112 -5.36 14.89 1.22
CA GLN A 112 -6.03 16.19 1.23
C GLN A 112 -7.54 16.06 1.03
N TYR A 113 -7.97 15.23 0.09
CA TYR A 113 -9.38 14.98 -0.15
C TYR A 113 -10.06 14.28 1.04
N LEU A 114 -9.35 13.41 1.77
CA LEU A 114 -9.84 12.75 2.98
C LEU A 114 -10.18 13.74 4.10
N VAL A 115 -9.29 14.68 4.36
CA VAL A 115 -9.48 15.72 5.39
C VAL A 115 -10.67 16.62 5.05
N GLN A 116 -10.76 17.05 3.80
CA GLN A 116 -11.83 17.91 3.35
C GLN A 116 -13.21 17.23 3.27
N ASN A 117 -13.25 15.89 3.33
CA ASN A 117 -14.47 15.08 3.17
C ASN A 117 -14.55 13.94 4.20
N GLU A 118 -14.90 14.25 5.45
CA GLU A 118 -15.09 13.24 6.52
C GLU A 118 -15.95 12.03 6.09
N SER A 119 -16.92 12.27 5.21
CA SER A 119 -17.76 11.21 4.64
C SER A 119 -16.97 10.13 3.88
N PHE A 120 -15.73 10.40 3.46
CA PHE A 120 -14.92 9.43 2.73
C PHE A 120 -14.32 8.35 3.67
N SER A 121 -13.71 8.75 4.78
CA SER A 121 -13.16 7.82 5.78
C SER A 121 -14.25 6.94 6.38
N CYS A 122 -15.42 7.51 6.62
CA CYS A 122 -16.62 6.76 7.03
C CYS A 122 -17.03 5.73 5.97
N ARG A 123 -17.05 6.10 4.68
CA ARG A 123 -17.41 5.17 3.58
C ARG A 123 -16.40 4.05 3.41
N LEU A 124 -15.10 4.35 3.48
CA LEU A 124 -14.07 3.32 3.43
C LEU A 124 -14.24 2.34 4.60
N SER A 125 -14.43 2.85 5.82
CA SER A 125 -14.66 2.07 7.01
C SER A 125 -15.91 1.17 6.88
N ASN A 126 -17.03 1.71 6.39
CA ASN A 126 -18.24 0.94 6.15
C ASN A 126 -18.01 -0.14 5.09
N ARG A 127 -17.26 0.17 4.01
CA ARG A 127 -16.94 -0.80 2.97
C ARG A 127 -16.09 -1.96 3.49
N ILE A 128 -15.12 -1.68 4.37
CA ILE A 128 -14.31 -2.70 5.05
C ILE A 128 -15.22 -3.64 5.86
N ASN A 129 -16.15 -3.07 6.63
CA ASN A 129 -17.12 -3.85 7.39
C ASN A 129 -18.05 -4.70 6.50
N ASP A 130 -18.61 -4.12 5.42
CA ASP A 130 -19.48 -4.83 4.46
C ASP A 130 -18.81 -6.06 3.83
N LEU A 131 -17.48 -6.03 3.68
CA LEU A 131 -16.69 -7.12 3.16
C LEU A 131 -16.23 -8.12 4.25
N ASN A 132 -16.69 -7.95 5.48
CA ASN A 132 -16.28 -8.73 6.64
C ASN A 132 -14.75 -8.71 6.84
N LEU A 133 -14.13 -7.54 6.65
CA LEU A 133 -12.74 -7.26 6.96
C LEU A 133 -12.66 -6.48 8.27
N ARG A 134 -11.54 -6.60 8.96
CA ARG A 134 -11.30 -5.85 10.21
C ARG A 134 -10.46 -4.62 9.89
N ARG A 135 -10.82 -3.46 10.44
CA ARG A 135 -10.09 -2.20 10.22
C ARG A 135 -8.60 -2.30 10.58
N PRO A 136 -8.19 -2.90 11.73
CA PRO A 136 -6.77 -2.99 12.08
C PRO A 136 -5.92 -3.90 11.15
N GLN A 137 -6.56 -4.64 10.24
CA GLN A 137 -5.80 -5.39 9.22
C GLN A 137 -5.51 -4.57 7.96
N ILE A 138 -6.12 -3.39 7.81
CA ILE A 138 -5.86 -2.47 6.72
C ILE A 138 -4.77 -1.50 7.15
N VAL A 139 -3.68 -1.47 6.40
CA VAL A 139 -2.55 -0.58 6.60
C VAL A 139 -2.55 0.43 5.47
N MET A 140 -2.62 1.71 5.82
CA MET A 140 -2.56 2.82 4.87
C MET A 140 -1.10 3.28 4.76
N GLU A 141 -0.49 3.07 3.61
CA GLU A 141 0.89 3.46 3.32
C GLU A 141 0.92 4.90 2.84
N ILE A 142 1.54 5.74 3.64
CA ILE A 142 1.74 7.14 3.30
C ILE A 142 2.96 7.23 2.39
N VAL A 143 2.70 7.42 1.10
CA VAL A 143 3.73 7.55 0.08
C VAL A 143 4.41 8.90 0.23
N GLU A 144 5.75 8.88 0.16
CA GLU A 144 6.54 10.09 0.21
C GLU A 144 6.33 10.96 -1.03
N GLN A 145 5.75 12.12 -0.80
CA GLN A 145 5.88 13.28 -1.67
C GLN A 145 6.20 14.49 -0.80
N HIS A 146 6.93 15.45 -1.35
CA HIS A 146 7.03 16.78 -0.78
C HIS A 146 5.62 17.38 -0.69
N SER A 147 4.89 17.10 0.38
CA SER A 147 3.72 17.89 0.72
C SER A 147 4.24 19.04 1.58
N ASP A 148 4.10 20.25 1.09
CA ASP A 148 4.46 21.46 1.87
C ASP A 148 3.53 21.66 3.08
N ASP A 149 2.52 20.78 3.26
CA ASP A 149 1.51 20.88 4.31
C ASP A 149 1.58 19.69 5.29
N ASN A 150 2.48 19.82 6.25
CA ASN A 150 2.66 18.85 7.35
C ASN A 150 1.41 18.73 8.25
N GLU A 151 0.65 19.83 8.40
CA GLU A 151 -0.54 19.84 9.25
C GLU A 151 -1.65 18.99 8.64
N LEU A 152 -1.87 19.16 7.34
CA LEU A 152 -2.85 18.37 6.58
C LEU A 152 -2.50 16.87 6.59
N LEU A 153 -1.21 16.54 6.47
CA LEU A 153 -0.76 15.15 6.54
C LEU A 153 -1.03 14.55 7.93
N ARG A 154 -0.73 15.27 8.99
CA ARG A 154 -1.00 14.85 10.36
C ARG A 154 -2.50 14.64 10.60
N GLU A 155 -3.33 15.55 10.11
CA GLU A 155 -4.78 15.47 10.24
C GLU A 155 -5.35 14.28 9.49
N ALA A 156 -4.87 14.00 8.26
CA ALA A 156 -5.26 12.86 7.46
C ALA A 156 -4.90 11.52 8.15
N THR A 157 -3.68 11.40 8.64
CA THR A 157 -3.21 10.19 9.32
C THR A 157 -3.92 9.96 10.65
N GLN A 158 -4.14 11.01 11.43
CA GLN A 158 -4.91 10.95 12.67
C GLN A 158 -6.36 10.53 12.41
N THR A 159 -6.99 11.08 11.37
CA THR A 159 -8.35 10.69 10.97
C THR A 159 -8.43 9.20 10.65
N LEU A 160 -7.51 8.68 9.84
CA LEU A 160 -7.48 7.25 9.48
C LEU A 160 -7.23 6.37 10.71
N SER A 161 -6.32 6.75 11.58
CA SER A 161 -6.03 6.05 12.84
C SER A 161 -7.26 6.02 13.76
N ASN A 162 -8.01 7.14 13.88
CA ASN A 162 -9.25 7.20 14.65
C ASN A 162 -10.35 6.29 14.09
N TYR A 163 -10.34 6.01 12.78
CA TYR A 163 -11.20 5.00 12.16
C TYR A 163 -10.71 3.56 12.38
N GLY A 164 -9.58 3.37 13.05
CA GLY A 164 -9.00 2.07 13.40
C GLY A 164 -8.15 1.44 12.31
N PHE A 165 -7.69 2.20 11.32
CA PHE A 165 -6.70 1.76 10.33
C PHE A 165 -5.30 1.88 10.91
N HIS A 166 -4.38 0.99 10.53
CA HIS A 166 -2.96 1.17 10.78
C HIS A 166 -2.34 2.09 9.75
N ILE A 167 -1.32 2.82 10.16
CA ILE A 167 -0.57 3.74 9.31
C ILE A 167 0.84 3.20 9.10
N ALA A 168 1.32 3.22 7.86
CA ALA A 168 2.71 2.94 7.52
C ALA A 168 3.35 4.15 6.85
N VAL A 169 4.59 4.43 7.21
CA VAL A 169 5.49 5.32 6.44
C VAL A 169 6.20 4.44 5.42
N ASP A 170 6.07 4.79 4.15
CA ASP A 170 6.69 4.08 3.04
C ASP A 170 8.04 4.69 2.65
N ASP A 171 8.90 3.93 1.97
CA ASP A 171 10.19 4.34 1.43
C ASP A 171 11.15 5.05 2.42
N TYR A 172 11.09 4.73 3.72
CA TYR A 172 11.95 5.36 4.73
C TYR A 172 13.43 5.11 4.45
N GLY A 173 14.20 6.22 4.40
CA GLY A 173 15.63 6.21 4.07
C GLY A 173 15.91 6.50 2.60
N SER A 174 14.90 6.73 1.78
CA SER A 174 15.01 7.46 0.52
C SER A 174 15.20 8.97 0.79
N GLN A 175 15.42 9.79 -0.24
CA GLN A 175 15.88 11.19 -0.07
C GLN A 175 14.95 12.12 0.75
N ALA A 176 13.69 11.76 0.93
CA ALA A 176 12.68 12.64 1.54
C ALA A 176 12.18 12.15 2.93
N SER A 177 12.44 10.89 3.35
CA SER A 177 11.99 10.34 4.63
C SER A 177 12.99 10.58 5.74
N ASN A 178 12.59 11.37 6.73
CA ASN A 178 13.40 11.67 7.91
C ASN A 178 12.65 11.33 9.21
N SER A 179 13.35 11.40 10.35
CA SER A 179 12.78 11.16 11.66
C SER A 179 11.66 12.14 12.01
N GLU A 180 11.71 13.39 11.54
CA GLU A 180 10.67 14.40 11.78
C GLU A 180 9.32 13.97 11.22
N ARG A 181 9.31 13.31 10.06
CA ARG A 181 8.10 12.78 9.45
C ARG A 181 7.52 11.60 10.24
N VAL A 182 8.37 10.73 10.76
CA VAL A 182 7.94 9.65 11.67
C VAL A 182 7.30 10.21 12.93
N ASP A 183 7.92 11.23 13.53
CA ASP A 183 7.38 11.90 14.72
C ASP A 183 6.03 12.59 14.42
N LEU A 184 5.89 13.20 13.25
CA LEU A 184 4.67 13.86 12.80
C LEU A 184 3.50 12.88 12.62
N ILE A 185 3.76 11.74 11.98
CA ILE A 185 2.75 10.74 11.58
C ILE A 185 2.44 9.77 12.72
N SER A 186 3.43 9.48 13.60
CA SER A 186 3.35 8.43 14.64
C SER A 186 2.87 7.10 14.08
N PRO A 187 3.59 6.49 13.11
CA PRO A 187 3.12 5.33 12.36
C PRO A 187 3.16 4.04 13.18
N ASP A 188 2.28 3.09 12.86
CA ASP A 188 2.33 1.71 13.38
C ASP A 188 3.44 0.88 12.72
N ILE A 189 3.81 1.24 11.48
CA ILE A 189 4.77 0.50 10.65
C ILE A 189 5.69 1.49 9.92
N ILE A 190 6.97 1.13 9.80
CA ILE A 190 7.94 1.83 8.94
C ILE A 190 8.49 0.82 7.94
N LYS A 191 8.37 1.14 6.64
CA LYS A 191 8.92 0.36 5.54
C LYS A 191 10.28 0.96 5.16
N PHE A 192 11.32 0.17 5.31
CA PHE A 192 12.69 0.57 4.98
C PHE A 192 12.95 0.37 3.50
N ASP A 193 13.26 1.46 2.81
CA ASP A 193 13.60 1.44 1.39
C ASP A 193 14.80 0.54 1.10
N ARG A 194 14.79 -0.09 -0.05
CA ARG A 194 15.86 -0.99 -0.53
C ARG A 194 17.25 -0.35 -0.55
N THR A 195 17.35 0.97 -0.58
CA THR A 195 18.66 1.68 -0.56
C THR A 195 19.38 1.47 0.76
N LEU A 196 18.66 1.41 1.89
CA LEU A 196 19.22 1.09 3.20
C LEU A 196 19.76 -0.34 3.24
N LEU A 197 19.01 -1.31 2.71
CA LEU A 197 19.47 -2.69 2.57
C LEU A 197 20.74 -2.76 1.70
N LYS A 198 20.76 -2.11 0.54
CA LYS A 198 21.92 -2.11 -0.37
C LYS A 198 23.16 -1.52 0.28
N LYS A 199 23.03 -0.39 0.98
CA LYS A 199 24.14 0.22 1.74
C LYS A 199 24.67 -0.73 2.81
N TYR A 200 23.79 -1.36 3.59
CA TYR A 200 24.17 -2.33 4.61
C TYR A 200 24.98 -3.48 4.02
N MET A 201 24.57 -4.03 2.86
CA MET A 201 25.23 -5.16 2.22
C MET A 201 26.64 -4.84 1.69
N ILE A 202 26.96 -3.58 1.45
CA ILE A 202 28.34 -3.15 1.03
C ILE A 202 29.17 -2.62 2.20
N GLY A 203 28.69 -2.79 3.47
CA GLY A 203 29.41 -2.40 4.68
C GLY A 203 29.08 -1.02 5.25
N ASP A 204 28.26 -0.20 4.56
CA ASP A 204 27.72 1.06 5.10
C ASP A 204 26.49 0.75 5.96
N THR A 205 26.72 0.32 7.19
CA THR A 205 25.69 -0.20 8.08
C THR A 205 24.91 0.88 8.85
N SER A 206 25.52 2.04 9.08
CA SER A 206 24.96 3.10 9.94
C SER A 206 23.57 3.54 9.53
N PRO A 207 23.26 3.81 8.24
CA PRO A 207 21.94 4.32 7.86
C PRO A 207 20.78 3.37 8.22
N LEU A 208 20.96 2.06 8.03
CA LEU A 208 19.95 1.08 8.39
C LEU A 208 19.84 0.92 9.91
N LEU A 209 20.95 0.91 10.64
CA LEU A 209 20.93 0.81 12.10
C LEU A 209 20.28 2.04 12.75
N ASP A 210 20.47 3.22 12.19
CA ASP A 210 19.81 4.44 12.67
C ASP A 210 18.31 4.43 12.33
N ALA A 211 17.92 3.94 11.15
CA ALA A 211 16.51 3.72 10.81
C ALA A 211 15.82 2.73 11.78
N ILE A 212 16.51 1.67 12.19
CA ILE A 212 16.00 0.72 13.19
C ILE A 212 15.78 1.41 14.55
N LYS A 213 16.70 2.28 14.99
CA LYS A 213 16.52 3.06 16.23
C LYS A 213 15.30 3.99 16.14
N VAL A 214 15.11 4.65 15.00
CA VAL A 214 13.92 5.50 14.78
C VAL A 214 12.65 4.66 14.92
N ALA A 215 12.57 3.50 14.31
CA ALA A 215 11.42 2.62 14.43
C ALA A 215 11.19 2.15 15.87
N GLN A 216 12.27 1.81 16.60
CA GLN A 216 12.18 1.43 18.01
C GLN A 216 11.68 2.57 18.90
N ASN A 217 12.18 3.79 18.71
CA ASN A 217 11.75 4.96 19.45
C ASN A 217 10.27 5.31 19.19
N ALA A 218 9.80 5.12 17.96
CA ALA A 218 8.40 5.29 17.58
C ALA A 218 7.50 4.11 17.99
N ASN A 219 8.06 3.04 18.58
CA ASN A 219 7.37 1.78 18.85
C ASN A 219 6.66 1.20 17.60
N ALA A 220 7.23 1.45 16.41
CA ALA A 220 6.70 1.01 15.14
C ALA A 220 7.28 -0.36 14.72
N LYS A 221 6.47 -1.17 14.06
CA LYS A 221 6.96 -2.39 13.38
C LYS A 221 7.71 -2.01 12.12
N THR A 222 8.60 -2.90 11.69
CA THR A 222 9.43 -2.69 10.50
C THR A 222 9.07 -3.63 9.38
N VAL A 223 9.12 -3.15 8.14
CA VAL A 223 9.18 -3.94 6.91
C VAL A 223 10.48 -3.57 6.19
N VAL A 224 11.34 -4.51 5.89
CA VAL A 224 12.49 -4.26 5.00
C VAL A 224 12.14 -4.67 3.58
N GLU A 225 12.37 -3.77 2.64
CA GLU A 225 11.99 -3.93 1.24
C GLU A 225 13.16 -4.29 0.32
N GLY A 226 12.81 -4.74 -0.88
CA GLY A 226 13.77 -4.96 -1.96
C GLY A 226 14.72 -6.12 -1.73
N ILE A 227 14.32 -7.15 -0.98
CA ILE A 227 15.10 -8.37 -0.79
C ILE A 227 15.08 -9.16 -2.10
N GLU A 228 16.23 -9.27 -2.75
CA GLU A 228 16.40 -9.93 -4.05
C GLU A 228 17.19 -11.24 -3.97
N THR A 229 17.88 -11.50 -2.82
CA THR A 229 18.71 -12.69 -2.63
C THR A 229 18.53 -13.29 -1.23
N GLU A 230 18.85 -14.58 -1.10
CA GLU A 230 18.87 -15.27 0.19
C GLU A 230 19.87 -14.63 1.16
N GLN A 231 21.04 -14.22 0.68
CA GLN A 231 22.05 -13.54 1.48
C GLN A 231 21.51 -12.26 2.12
N GLN A 232 20.78 -11.46 1.35
CA GLN A 232 20.12 -10.25 1.86
C GLN A 232 19.07 -10.61 2.92
N PHE A 233 18.24 -11.62 2.66
CA PHE A 233 17.23 -12.07 3.62
C PHE A 233 17.85 -12.49 4.96
N GLU A 234 18.88 -13.34 4.94
CA GLU A 234 19.53 -13.81 6.16
C GLU A 234 20.25 -12.67 6.90
N ALA A 235 20.87 -11.72 6.18
CA ALA A 235 21.45 -10.53 6.78
C ALA A 235 20.40 -9.67 7.51
N MET A 236 19.24 -9.41 6.88
CA MET A 236 18.16 -8.62 7.48
C MET A 236 17.48 -9.37 8.63
N LYS A 237 17.37 -10.67 8.53
CA LYS A 237 16.84 -11.53 9.59
C LYS A 237 17.72 -11.50 10.85
N ALA A 238 19.05 -11.39 10.71
CA ALA A 238 19.97 -11.25 11.82
C ALA A 238 19.75 -9.94 12.63
N LEU A 239 19.18 -8.90 12.01
CA LEU A 239 18.84 -7.63 12.65
C LEU A 239 17.49 -7.65 13.42
N ASN A 240 16.83 -8.81 13.47
CA ASN A 240 15.56 -9.01 14.20
C ASN A 240 14.43 -8.04 13.80
N LEU A 241 14.35 -7.73 12.48
CA LEU A 241 13.26 -6.95 11.90
C LEU A 241 11.94 -7.74 11.92
N ASN A 242 10.79 -7.05 11.81
CA ASN A 242 9.49 -7.69 11.99
C ASN A 242 8.97 -8.37 10.72
N MET A 243 9.13 -7.73 9.55
CA MET A 243 8.56 -8.18 8.28
C MET A 243 9.54 -7.95 7.13
N TYR A 244 9.36 -8.68 6.05
CA TYR A 244 10.29 -8.77 4.92
C TYR A 244 9.54 -8.82 3.61
N GLN A 245 9.98 -8.04 2.62
CA GLN A 245 9.39 -7.98 1.29
C GLN A 245 10.48 -7.90 0.22
N GLY A 246 10.25 -8.56 -0.91
CA GLY A 246 11.17 -8.51 -2.04
C GLY A 246 10.97 -9.67 -3.00
N TYR A 247 11.55 -9.56 -4.19
CA TYR A 247 11.35 -10.53 -5.28
C TYR A 247 11.93 -11.93 -4.97
N PHE A 248 12.91 -12.01 -4.10
CA PHE A 248 13.40 -13.31 -3.60
C PHE A 248 12.31 -14.07 -2.82
N LEU A 249 11.45 -13.36 -2.10
CA LEU A 249 10.40 -13.93 -1.27
C LEU A 249 9.09 -14.12 -2.05
N GLY A 250 8.76 -13.18 -2.93
CA GLY A 250 7.56 -13.23 -3.77
C GLY A 250 7.39 -11.97 -4.61
N THR A 251 6.95 -12.18 -5.84
CA THR A 251 6.64 -11.12 -6.79
C THR A 251 5.17 -10.68 -6.70
N PRO A 252 4.84 -9.46 -7.17
CA PRO A 252 3.44 -9.03 -7.26
C PRO A 252 2.65 -9.88 -8.26
N GLU A 253 1.66 -10.62 -7.78
CA GLU A 253 0.85 -11.53 -8.60
C GLU A 253 -0.65 -11.31 -8.40
N ARG A 254 -1.44 -11.77 -9.37
CA ARG A 254 -2.88 -11.85 -9.24
C ARG A 254 -3.24 -12.93 -8.24
N VAL A 255 -4.20 -12.66 -7.35
CA VAL A 255 -4.68 -13.68 -6.42
C VAL A 255 -5.88 -14.41 -7.01
N MET A 256 -5.88 -15.72 -6.90
CA MET A 256 -7.03 -16.54 -7.29
C MET A 256 -8.15 -16.41 -6.26
N PRO A 257 -9.43 -16.32 -6.68
CA PRO A 257 -10.57 -16.38 -5.78
C PRO A 257 -10.59 -17.69 -4.99
N ARG A 258 -11.10 -17.62 -3.75
CA ARG A 258 -11.23 -18.82 -2.88
C ARG A 258 -12.00 -19.98 -3.52
N VAL A 259 -13.00 -19.70 -4.33
CA VAL A 259 -13.84 -20.71 -4.98
C VAL A 259 -13.06 -21.57 -5.98
N GLN A 260 -12.02 -21.02 -6.62
CA GLN A 260 -11.20 -21.79 -7.59
C GLN A 260 -10.15 -22.68 -6.92
N LEU A 261 -9.80 -22.41 -5.66
CA LEU A 261 -8.85 -23.23 -4.88
C LEU A 261 -9.52 -24.48 -4.27
N ALA A 262 -10.84 -24.53 -4.21
CA ALA A 262 -11.60 -25.65 -3.63
C ALA A 262 -11.90 -26.76 -4.65
N CYS A 263 -11.58 -26.55 -5.94
CA CYS A 263 -11.88 -27.49 -7.06
C CYS A 263 -10.63 -28.08 -7.71
N GLY A 264 -9.45 -27.93 -7.11
CA GLY A 264 -8.18 -28.47 -7.60
C GLY A 264 -7.72 -29.69 -6.81
#